data_747bcec1528fd23bc951e6e378079a16
#
_entry.id   747bcec1528fd23bc951e6e378079a16
#
_cell.length_a   1.000
_cell.length_b   1.000
_cell.length_c   1.000
_cell.angle_alpha   90.00
_cell.angle_beta   90.00
_cell.angle_gamma   90.00
#
_symmetry.space_group_name_H-M   'P 1'
#
loop_
_entity.id
_entity.type
_entity.pdbx_description
1 polymer ?
#
loop_
_entity_poly.entity_id
_entity_poly.type
_entity_poly.pdbx_seq_one_letter_code
_entity_poly.pdbx_strand_id
1 'polypeptide(L)'
;MTLRQIDLGALYSGKPALPGNGLRDMLWQDKDVRLDCSKEQLRLRNGEILLEKLDSIEDTKANTGERGTLYVTNLRLIWISLQLTRVNISLGYNCISNVSVRTTISKMRGSVESLYIYAKCSTARFEFIFSSLIPGSAKLYAVVNSVFRSYDSSRLYREVKLRGAVIEGSSLKLLPDEQLFDSIEGVFNLTSDTGVLGGMHITNVRLVWYSAINDNYNISIPFLAVKLIRPNQTKYGPAVVLETYADGATCNLGFRIDPPEKLQATMLKIQNLHRLFAKSPIFGLKELKTDQLNAQSLNDVLKAPSEHLEPDNTPKNDALALYYLDNGKGQRRIIFSREIGLAIEEPPNGMTLADLWNPL
;
A
#
# COMPACT_ATOMS: atom_id res chain seq x y z
N MET A 1 15.97 31.08 -22.86
CA MET A 1 15.62 30.88 -21.42
C MET A 1 15.82 29.42 -21.09
N THR A 2 16.87 29.10 -20.38
CA THR A 2 17.26 27.73 -20.03
C THR A 2 16.29 27.18 -19.00
N LEU A 3 15.50 26.20 -19.39
CA LEU A 3 14.59 25.45 -18.49
C LEU A 3 15.44 24.80 -17.39
N ARG A 4 15.35 25.30 -16.17
CA ARG A 4 15.96 24.65 -14.99
C ARG A 4 15.21 23.34 -14.74
N GLN A 5 15.84 22.26 -15.16
CA GLN A 5 15.46 20.90 -14.80
C GLN A 5 15.40 20.82 -13.26
N ILE A 6 14.25 20.41 -12.70
CA ILE A 6 14.19 20.10 -11.27
C ILE A 6 14.98 18.80 -11.09
N ASP A 7 16.18 18.92 -10.60
CA ASP A 7 16.99 17.78 -10.17
C ASP A 7 16.51 17.39 -8.76
N LEU A 8 15.82 16.26 -8.65
CA LEU A 8 15.48 15.68 -7.35
C LEU A 8 16.75 15.34 -6.55
N GLY A 9 17.87 15.09 -7.21
CA GLY A 9 19.17 14.97 -6.54
C GLY A 9 19.58 16.24 -5.80
N ALA A 10 19.26 17.44 -6.33
CA ALA A 10 19.45 18.70 -5.62
C ALA A 10 18.47 18.92 -4.46
N LEU A 11 17.36 18.18 -4.42
CA LEU A 11 16.45 18.15 -3.27
C LEU A 11 17.00 17.31 -2.10
N TYR A 12 18.04 16.49 -2.35
CA TYR A 12 18.74 15.71 -1.30
C TYR A 12 19.59 16.56 -0.36
N SER A 13 20.05 17.74 -0.78
CA SER A 13 20.94 18.62 0.01
C SER A 13 20.21 19.56 0.97
N GLY A 14 18.89 19.49 1.05
CA GLY A 14 18.08 20.34 1.91
C GLY A 14 17.93 19.77 3.33
N LYS A 15 18.15 20.62 4.34
CA LYS A 15 17.92 20.36 5.77
C LYS A 15 16.63 19.53 5.98
N PRO A 16 16.62 18.58 6.96
CA PRO A 16 15.44 17.81 7.25
C PRO A 16 14.23 18.73 7.48
N ALA A 17 13.09 18.38 6.90
CA ALA A 17 11.85 19.12 7.10
C ALA A 17 11.60 19.27 8.60
N LEU A 18 11.19 20.49 9.02
CA LEU A 18 10.79 20.77 10.40
C LEU A 18 9.84 19.67 10.91
N PRO A 19 9.90 19.31 12.21
CA PRO A 19 9.07 18.26 12.77
C PRO A 19 7.60 18.70 12.78
N GLY A 20 6.93 18.53 11.65
CA GLY A 20 5.49 18.47 11.60
C GLY A 20 5.06 17.08 12.04
N ASN A 21 4.03 16.99 12.82
CA ASN A 21 3.33 15.80 13.37
C ASN A 21 3.90 14.39 13.11
N GLY A 22 5.21 14.19 13.21
CA GLY A 22 5.95 12.94 13.28
C GLY A 22 5.65 11.90 12.21
N LEU A 23 5.25 10.73 12.64
CA LEU A 23 4.94 9.57 11.80
C LEU A 23 3.74 9.77 10.86
N ARG A 24 2.78 10.65 11.17
CA ARG A 24 1.61 10.90 10.31
C ARG A 24 1.99 11.42 8.94
N ASP A 25 2.99 12.30 8.86
CA ASP A 25 3.43 12.87 7.58
C ASP A 25 4.19 11.86 6.70
N MET A 26 4.68 10.77 7.29
CA MET A 26 5.32 9.68 6.56
C MET A 26 4.30 8.70 5.95
N LEU A 27 3.18 8.46 6.62
CA LEU A 27 2.20 7.45 6.23
C LEU A 27 1.39 7.83 4.99
N TRP A 28 1.18 9.12 4.73
CA TRP A 28 0.38 9.52 3.57
C TRP A 28 1.09 9.29 2.22
N GLN A 29 2.42 9.25 2.21
CA GLN A 29 3.19 9.11 0.97
C GLN A 29 2.91 7.80 0.23
N ASP A 30 2.62 6.73 0.95
CA ASP A 30 2.25 5.45 0.38
C ASP A 30 0.73 5.21 0.33
N LYS A 31 -0.08 6.01 1.05
CA LYS A 31 -1.52 5.85 1.21
C LYS A 31 -2.37 6.93 0.53
N ASP A 32 -1.78 7.75 -0.33
CA ASP A 32 -2.46 8.87 -0.94
C ASP A 32 -2.17 9.00 -2.44
N VAL A 33 -3.13 9.57 -3.16
CA VAL A 33 -2.99 9.97 -4.56
C VAL A 33 -3.13 11.49 -4.61
N ARG A 34 -2.10 12.17 -5.09
CA ARG A 34 -2.09 13.62 -5.21
C ARG A 34 -1.68 14.07 -6.59
N LEU A 35 -2.35 15.08 -7.07
CA LEU A 35 -2.07 15.77 -8.32
C LEU A 35 -1.60 17.19 -8.01
N ASP A 36 -0.77 17.76 -8.86
CA ASP A 36 -0.29 19.13 -8.78
C ASP A 36 0.30 19.51 -7.41
N CYS A 37 1.12 18.59 -6.88
CA CYS A 37 1.79 18.76 -5.60
C CYS A 37 2.75 19.95 -5.61
N SER A 38 2.89 20.62 -4.46
CA SER A 38 3.94 21.61 -4.26
C SER A 38 5.33 20.97 -4.24
N LYS A 39 6.39 21.76 -4.45
CA LYS A 39 7.77 21.26 -4.42
C LYS A 39 8.13 20.62 -3.09
N GLU A 40 7.60 21.15 -1.98
CA GLU A 40 7.80 20.62 -0.62
C GLU A 40 7.17 19.22 -0.46
N GLN A 41 6.02 18.99 -1.09
CA GLN A 41 5.33 17.71 -1.08
C GLN A 41 5.99 16.66 -1.97
N LEU A 42 6.70 17.08 -3.01
CA LEU A 42 7.47 16.19 -3.88
C LEU A 42 8.81 15.76 -3.27
N ARG A 43 9.33 16.47 -2.25
CA ARG A 43 10.56 16.08 -1.56
C ARG A 43 10.44 14.68 -0.97
N LEU A 44 11.53 13.93 -1.06
CA LEU A 44 11.63 12.65 -0.40
C LEU A 44 11.57 12.83 1.13
N ARG A 45 10.85 11.94 1.78
CA ARG A 45 10.69 11.94 3.24
C ARG A 45 11.77 11.09 3.92
N ASN A 46 11.84 11.17 5.25
CA ASN A 46 12.77 10.33 5.99
C ASN A 46 12.52 8.86 5.67
N GLY A 47 13.56 8.12 5.30
CA GLY A 47 13.48 6.72 4.88
C GLY A 47 12.90 6.48 3.48
N GLU A 48 12.41 7.50 2.79
CA GLU A 48 12.06 7.41 1.39
C GLU A 48 13.32 7.51 0.54
N ILE A 49 13.58 6.51 -0.29
CA ILE A 49 14.74 6.44 -1.18
C ILE A 49 14.29 6.40 -2.63
N LEU A 50 15.04 7.05 -3.49
CA LEU A 50 14.87 6.94 -4.94
C LEU A 50 15.51 5.64 -5.41
N LEU A 51 14.71 4.75 -5.98
CA LEU A 51 15.18 3.48 -6.52
C LEU A 51 15.58 3.61 -7.99
N GLU A 52 14.79 4.34 -8.78
CA GLU A 52 15.04 4.51 -10.19
C GLU A 52 14.45 5.84 -10.71
N LYS A 53 15.09 6.40 -11.74
CA LYS A 53 14.62 7.56 -12.50
C LYS A 53 14.44 7.16 -13.96
N LEU A 54 13.23 7.31 -14.47
CA LEU A 54 12.86 6.98 -15.83
C LEU A 54 12.50 8.25 -16.59
N ASP A 55 13.36 8.62 -17.52
CA ASP A 55 13.15 9.78 -18.38
C ASP A 55 12.30 9.41 -19.60
N SER A 56 11.72 10.42 -20.23
CA SER A 56 10.89 10.25 -21.44
C SER A 56 9.67 9.37 -21.25
N ILE A 57 8.97 9.57 -20.17
CA ILE A 57 7.69 8.90 -19.87
C ILE A 57 6.54 9.85 -20.17
N GLU A 58 5.64 9.43 -21.05
CA GLU A 58 4.41 10.14 -21.38
C GLU A 58 3.31 9.75 -20.40
N ASP A 59 2.59 10.74 -19.87
CA ASP A 59 1.29 10.52 -19.24
C ASP A 59 0.22 10.58 -20.33
N THR A 60 -0.21 9.41 -20.77
CA THR A 60 -1.03 9.25 -21.98
C THR A 60 -2.50 9.62 -21.75
N LYS A 61 -2.98 9.54 -20.52
CA LYS A 61 -4.41 9.76 -20.21
C LYS A 61 -4.68 11.09 -19.51
N ALA A 62 -4.11 11.32 -18.34
CA ALA A 62 -4.51 12.42 -17.48
C ALA A 62 -4.03 13.79 -18.01
N ASN A 63 -2.81 13.85 -18.53
CA ASN A 63 -2.21 15.09 -19.04
C ASN A 63 -2.10 15.12 -20.57
N THR A 64 -2.99 14.40 -21.23
CA THR A 64 -3.18 14.46 -22.70
C THR A 64 -1.92 14.22 -23.53
N GLY A 65 -1.00 13.38 -23.05
CA GLY A 65 0.22 13.02 -23.74
C GLY A 65 1.39 13.95 -23.48
N GLU A 66 1.49 14.53 -22.28
CA GLU A 66 2.68 15.28 -21.89
C GLU A 66 3.86 14.36 -21.57
N ARG A 67 5.06 14.80 -22.03
CA ARG A 67 6.30 14.13 -21.73
C ARG A 67 6.80 14.56 -20.35
N GLY A 68 7.19 13.60 -19.53
CA GLY A 68 7.70 13.80 -18.20
C GLY A 68 8.81 12.85 -17.80
N THR A 69 9.17 12.89 -16.52
CA THR A 69 10.08 11.98 -15.86
C THR A 69 9.33 11.27 -14.74
N LEU A 70 9.43 9.94 -14.68
CA LEU A 70 8.88 9.11 -13.62
C LEU A 70 9.99 8.73 -12.64
N TYR A 71 9.82 9.13 -11.39
CA TYR A 71 10.68 8.76 -10.27
C TYR A 71 10.01 7.62 -9.49
N VAL A 72 10.72 6.53 -9.34
CA VAL A 72 10.27 5.33 -8.62
C VAL A 72 10.96 5.31 -7.27
N THR A 73 10.20 5.48 -6.20
CA THR A 73 10.72 5.42 -4.82
C THR A 73 10.29 4.11 -4.14
N ASN A 74 10.70 3.90 -2.91
CA ASN A 74 10.24 2.76 -2.10
C ASN A 74 8.82 2.94 -1.51
N LEU A 75 8.20 4.12 -1.66
CA LEU A 75 6.87 4.43 -1.11
C LEU A 75 5.84 4.81 -2.16
N ARG A 76 6.27 5.44 -3.26
CA ARG A 76 5.38 6.03 -4.27
C ARG A 76 6.05 6.15 -5.63
N LEU A 77 5.21 6.35 -6.64
CA LEU A 77 5.59 6.82 -7.96
C LEU A 77 5.38 8.33 -8.04
N ILE A 78 6.36 9.07 -8.57
CA ILE A 78 6.25 10.51 -8.78
C ILE A 78 6.51 10.79 -10.26
N TRP A 79 5.51 11.25 -10.99
CA TRP A 79 5.68 11.71 -12.36
C TRP A 79 5.65 13.25 -12.39
N ILE A 80 6.56 13.85 -13.16
CA ILE A 80 6.68 15.31 -13.29
C ILE A 80 6.80 15.67 -14.76
N SER A 81 5.93 16.56 -15.25
CA SER A 81 6.00 17.11 -16.59
C SER A 81 7.31 17.88 -16.82
N LEU A 82 7.93 17.68 -18.00
CA LEU A 82 9.12 18.44 -18.41
C LEU A 82 8.80 19.89 -18.77
N GLN A 83 7.59 20.16 -19.25
CA GLN A 83 7.20 21.51 -19.65
C GLN A 83 6.74 22.34 -18.45
N LEU A 84 5.89 21.78 -17.63
CA LEU A 84 5.25 22.45 -16.50
C LEU A 84 5.46 21.63 -15.22
N THR A 85 6.47 21.96 -14.45
CA THR A 85 6.78 21.23 -13.19
C THR A 85 5.65 21.29 -12.15
N ARG A 86 4.67 22.17 -12.30
CA ARG A 86 3.44 22.21 -11.49
C ARG A 86 2.52 21.06 -11.82
N VAL A 87 2.58 20.55 -13.06
CA VAL A 87 1.83 19.36 -13.49
C VAL A 87 2.64 18.15 -13.07
N ASN A 88 2.14 17.47 -12.06
CA ASN A 88 2.80 16.31 -11.49
C ASN A 88 1.79 15.37 -10.80
N ILE A 89 2.21 14.14 -10.62
CA ILE A 89 1.41 13.07 -10.00
C ILE A 89 2.27 12.44 -8.91
N SER A 90 1.72 12.29 -7.72
CA SER A 90 2.29 11.50 -6.64
C SER A 90 1.33 10.37 -6.29
N LEU A 91 1.73 9.13 -6.55
CA LEU A 91 0.91 7.93 -6.42
C LEU A 91 1.53 6.96 -5.42
N GLY A 92 0.95 6.86 -4.23
CA GLY A 92 1.37 5.94 -3.18
C GLY A 92 1.05 4.48 -3.53
N TYR A 93 1.99 3.57 -3.25
CA TYR A 93 1.81 2.15 -3.60
C TYR A 93 0.65 1.49 -2.89
N ASN A 94 0.31 1.91 -1.67
CA ASN A 94 -0.83 1.35 -0.94
C ASN A 94 -2.19 1.65 -1.62
N CYS A 95 -2.23 2.67 -2.47
CA CYS A 95 -3.41 2.99 -3.26
C CYS A 95 -3.53 2.15 -4.53
N ILE A 96 -2.44 1.53 -4.99
CA ILE A 96 -2.43 0.76 -6.23
C ILE A 96 -3.14 -0.57 -6.00
N SER A 97 -4.16 -0.84 -6.80
CA SER A 97 -4.90 -2.10 -6.77
C SER A 97 -4.42 -3.08 -7.85
N ASN A 98 -3.99 -2.58 -9.00
CA ASN A 98 -3.51 -3.40 -10.10
C ASN A 98 -2.52 -2.65 -10.99
N VAL A 99 -1.53 -3.39 -11.50
CA VAL A 99 -0.56 -2.91 -12.47
C VAL A 99 -0.57 -3.90 -13.65
N SER A 100 -0.83 -3.41 -14.86
CA SER A 100 -0.90 -4.23 -16.06
C SER A 100 -0.28 -3.51 -17.27
N VAL A 101 0.02 -4.27 -18.31
CA VAL A 101 0.54 -3.77 -19.59
C VAL A 101 -0.52 -3.95 -20.65
N ARG A 102 -0.81 -2.91 -21.41
CA ARG A 102 -1.74 -2.95 -22.53
C ARG A 102 -1.27 -2.04 -23.65
N THR A 103 -1.67 -2.36 -24.87
CA THR A 103 -1.44 -1.48 -26.01
C THR A 103 -2.38 -0.28 -25.94
N THR A 104 -1.83 0.91 -26.13
CA THR A 104 -2.59 2.17 -26.22
C THR A 104 -2.08 3.04 -27.36
N ILE A 105 -2.79 4.11 -27.66
CA ILE A 105 -2.40 5.09 -28.66
C ILE A 105 -1.76 6.29 -27.96
N SER A 106 -0.43 6.37 -28.04
CA SER A 106 0.34 7.54 -27.64
C SER A 106 0.22 8.65 -28.69
N LYS A 107 0.07 9.89 -28.27
CA LYS A 107 0.09 11.03 -29.18
C LYS A 107 1.46 11.26 -29.83
N MET A 108 2.52 10.85 -29.14
CA MET A 108 3.91 11.07 -29.60
C MET A 108 4.46 9.89 -30.42
N ARG A 109 3.90 8.67 -30.26
CA ARG A 109 4.47 7.46 -30.88
C ARG A 109 3.47 6.57 -31.61
N GLY A 110 2.15 6.88 -31.56
CA GLY A 110 1.12 6.00 -32.11
C GLY A 110 0.89 4.79 -31.21
N SER A 111 0.74 3.60 -31.80
CA SER A 111 0.50 2.37 -31.04
C SER A 111 1.73 1.97 -30.21
N VAL A 112 1.59 1.84 -28.90
CA VAL A 112 2.67 1.56 -27.96
C VAL A 112 2.15 0.75 -26.77
N GLU A 113 2.98 -0.14 -26.25
CA GLU A 113 2.71 -0.79 -24.96
C GLU A 113 2.85 0.22 -23.83
N SER A 114 1.83 0.27 -22.98
CA SER A 114 1.74 1.24 -21.89
C SER A 114 1.46 0.57 -20.56
N LEU A 115 1.97 1.14 -19.51
CA LEU A 115 1.75 0.74 -18.13
C LEU A 115 0.43 1.31 -17.66
N TYR A 116 -0.53 0.43 -17.37
CA TYR A 116 -1.80 0.77 -16.77
C TYR A 116 -1.74 0.55 -15.26
N ILE A 117 -2.03 1.57 -14.49
CA ILE A 117 -2.07 1.53 -13.04
C ILE A 117 -3.47 1.92 -12.58
N TYR A 118 -4.16 0.97 -11.94
CA TYR A 118 -5.42 1.22 -11.27
C TYR A 118 -5.16 1.51 -9.80
N ALA A 119 -5.68 2.63 -9.32
CA ALA A 119 -5.51 3.04 -7.95
C ALA A 119 -6.86 3.40 -7.30
N LYS A 120 -6.95 3.19 -5.99
CA LYS A 120 -8.09 3.56 -5.16
C LYS A 120 -7.58 4.35 -3.97
N CYS A 121 -8.11 5.55 -3.77
CA CYS A 121 -7.82 6.36 -2.59
C CYS A 121 -9.16 6.82 -1.99
N SER A 122 -9.43 6.41 -0.75
CA SER A 122 -10.75 6.59 -0.14
C SER A 122 -11.87 6.02 -1.01
N THR A 123 -12.80 6.83 -1.48
CA THR A 123 -13.90 6.45 -2.38
C THR A 123 -13.57 6.65 -3.86
N ALA A 124 -12.52 7.41 -4.18
CA ALA A 124 -12.16 7.73 -5.55
C ALA A 124 -11.33 6.61 -6.19
N ARG A 125 -11.60 6.36 -7.47
CA ARG A 125 -10.83 5.42 -8.32
C ARG A 125 -10.10 6.22 -9.39
N PHE A 126 -8.85 5.86 -9.61
CA PHE A 126 -7.97 6.52 -10.58
C PHE A 126 -7.42 5.46 -11.53
N GLU A 127 -7.19 5.89 -12.76
CA GLU A 127 -6.48 5.11 -13.76
C GLU A 127 -5.39 6.01 -14.36
N PHE A 128 -4.14 5.55 -14.25
CA PHE A 128 -2.98 6.22 -14.82
C PHE A 128 -2.41 5.36 -15.94
N ILE A 129 -2.02 5.98 -17.05
CA ILE A 129 -1.46 5.30 -18.21
C ILE A 129 -0.13 5.97 -18.56
N PHE A 130 0.96 5.24 -18.36
CA PHE A 130 2.30 5.73 -18.66
C PHE A 130 2.91 4.97 -19.84
N SER A 131 3.43 5.70 -20.80
CA SER A 131 4.07 5.14 -21.99
C SER A 131 5.53 5.54 -22.06
N SER A 132 6.42 4.58 -22.33
CA SER A 132 7.81 4.89 -22.60
C SER A 132 7.97 5.46 -24.02
N LEU A 133 8.59 6.62 -24.14
CA LEU A 133 8.91 7.22 -25.44
C LEU A 133 10.20 6.64 -26.03
N ILE A 134 10.93 5.80 -25.30
CA ILE A 134 12.13 5.10 -25.76
C ILE A 134 11.69 3.80 -26.44
N PRO A 135 11.99 3.60 -27.74
CA PRO A 135 11.61 2.41 -28.46
C PRO A 135 12.21 1.14 -27.87
N GLY A 136 11.39 0.07 -27.75
CA GLY A 136 11.84 -1.25 -27.27
C GLY A 136 12.26 -1.31 -25.80
N SER A 137 12.02 -0.25 -25.01
CA SER A 137 12.36 -0.25 -23.60
C SER A 137 11.26 -0.88 -22.75
N ALA A 138 11.53 -2.08 -22.24
CA ALA A 138 10.69 -2.73 -21.23
C ALA A 138 10.97 -2.22 -19.79
N LYS A 139 11.93 -1.28 -19.64
CA LYS A 139 12.40 -0.84 -18.32
C LYS A 139 11.31 -0.26 -17.45
N LEU A 140 10.35 0.49 -18.02
CA LEU A 140 9.22 1.06 -17.29
C LEU A 140 8.44 -0.02 -16.54
N TYR A 141 8.07 -1.09 -17.23
CA TYR A 141 7.26 -2.18 -16.63
C TYR A 141 8.05 -2.98 -15.61
N ALA A 142 9.27 -3.37 -16.00
CA ALA A 142 10.13 -4.18 -15.17
C ALA A 142 10.38 -3.51 -13.82
N VAL A 143 10.74 -2.23 -13.83
CA VAL A 143 11.04 -1.47 -12.62
C VAL A 143 9.78 -1.28 -11.77
N VAL A 144 8.70 -0.72 -12.34
CA VAL A 144 7.51 -0.41 -11.55
C VAL A 144 6.87 -1.68 -10.97
N ASN A 145 6.77 -2.75 -11.77
CA ASN A 145 6.17 -4.01 -11.31
C ASN A 145 7.04 -4.70 -10.24
N SER A 146 8.38 -4.68 -10.40
CA SER A 146 9.29 -5.24 -9.41
C SER A 146 9.20 -4.50 -8.08
N VAL A 147 9.22 -3.16 -8.10
CA VAL A 147 9.10 -2.34 -6.89
C VAL A 147 7.73 -2.53 -6.24
N PHE A 148 6.65 -2.55 -7.03
CA PHE A 148 5.31 -2.77 -6.51
C PHE A 148 5.16 -4.15 -5.82
N ARG A 149 5.68 -5.23 -6.43
CA ARG A 149 5.69 -6.57 -5.81
C ARG A 149 6.52 -6.60 -4.52
N SER A 150 7.70 -5.98 -4.54
CA SER A 150 8.55 -5.87 -3.34
C SER A 150 7.87 -5.06 -2.24
N TYR A 151 7.19 -3.99 -2.60
CA TYR A 151 6.37 -3.22 -1.66
C TYR A 151 5.25 -4.10 -1.08
N ASP A 152 4.51 -4.85 -1.88
CA ASP A 152 3.45 -5.74 -1.40
C ASP A 152 3.98 -6.83 -0.47
N SER A 153 5.13 -7.42 -0.78
CA SER A 153 5.78 -8.44 0.07
C SER A 153 6.27 -7.89 1.41
N SER A 154 6.53 -6.59 1.53
CA SER A 154 7.06 -5.94 2.74
C SER A 154 5.98 -5.43 3.72
N ARG A 155 4.77 -5.99 3.70
CA ARG A 155 3.64 -5.55 4.57
C ARG A 155 3.96 -5.63 6.06
N LEU A 156 4.79 -6.58 6.50
CA LEU A 156 5.16 -6.72 7.92
C LEU A 156 5.91 -5.51 8.50
N TYR A 157 6.47 -4.64 7.64
CA TYR A 157 7.08 -3.38 8.08
C TYR A 157 6.07 -2.26 8.30
N ARG A 158 4.81 -2.41 7.82
CA ARG A 158 3.81 -1.32 7.77
C ARG A 158 2.49 -1.65 8.43
N GLU A 159 2.07 -2.92 8.38
CA GLU A 159 0.73 -3.35 8.80
C GLU A 159 0.78 -4.20 10.06
N VAL A 160 -0.19 -3.99 10.94
CA VAL A 160 -0.40 -4.87 12.10
C VAL A 160 -0.85 -6.23 11.58
N LYS A 161 -0.14 -7.28 11.96
CA LYS A 161 -0.45 -8.65 11.55
C LYS A 161 -0.81 -9.50 12.76
N LEU A 162 -1.99 -10.10 12.70
CA LEU A 162 -2.46 -11.07 13.69
C LEU A 162 -2.18 -12.49 13.17
N ARG A 163 -1.77 -13.37 14.08
CA ARG A 163 -1.59 -14.81 13.80
C ARG A 163 -0.69 -15.06 12.58
N GLY A 164 0.40 -14.34 12.49
CA GLY A 164 1.40 -14.53 11.43
C GLY A 164 2.39 -15.64 11.76
N ALA A 165 2.99 -16.24 10.73
CA ALA A 165 4.10 -17.18 10.89
C ALA A 165 5.42 -16.42 11.17
N VAL A 166 5.43 -15.64 12.25
CA VAL A 166 6.56 -14.77 12.64
C VAL A 166 7.34 -15.31 13.83
N ILE A 167 6.76 -16.27 14.58
CA ILE A 167 7.40 -16.96 15.70
C ILE A 167 7.60 -18.42 15.32
N GLU A 168 8.76 -18.96 15.64
CA GLU A 168 9.11 -20.35 15.45
C GLU A 168 9.89 -20.82 16.68
N GLY A 169 9.33 -21.75 17.47
CA GLY A 169 9.94 -22.25 18.70
C GLY A 169 10.27 -21.14 19.69
N SER A 170 9.33 -20.21 19.94
CA SER A 170 9.49 -19.02 20.78
C SER A 170 10.54 -18.01 20.30
N SER A 171 11.15 -18.24 19.15
CA SER A 171 12.10 -17.32 18.53
C SER A 171 11.43 -16.47 17.47
N LEU A 172 11.81 -15.17 17.41
CA LEU A 172 11.30 -14.26 16.38
C LEU A 172 12.03 -14.48 15.06
N LYS A 173 11.28 -14.72 13.98
CA LYS A 173 11.80 -14.66 12.62
C LYS A 173 12.04 -13.20 12.23
N LEU A 174 13.30 -12.80 12.26
CA LEU A 174 13.70 -11.43 11.94
C LEU A 174 13.49 -11.11 10.47
N LEU A 175 13.04 -9.88 10.22
CA LEU A 175 12.97 -9.29 8.87
C LEU A 175 14.38 -8.80 8.44
N PRO A 176 14.63 -8.59 7.13
CA PRO A 176 15.85 -7.92 6.69
C PRO A 176 16.05 -6.58 7.40
N ASP A 177 17.28 -6.33 7.90
CA ASP A 177 17.65 -5.14 8.69
C ASP A 177 16.92 -4.98 10.04
N GLU A 178 16.14 -5.97 10.46
CA GLU A 178 15.55 -6.02 11.78
C GLU A 178 16.56 -6.56 12.80
N GLN A 179 16.66 -5.90 13.95
CA GLN A 179 17.51 -6.27 15.07
C GLN A 179 16.67 -6.45 16.33
N LEU A 180 16.86 -7.55 17.03
CA LEU A 180 16.23 -7.80 18.32
C LEU A 180 16.97 -7.01 19.41
N PHE A 181 16.24 -6.14 20.12
CA PHE A 181 16.78 -5.34 21.23
C PHE A 181 16.46 -5.93 22.60
N ASP A 182 15.29 -6.55 22.72
CA ASP A 182 14.87 -7.15 23.98
C ASP A 182 13.83 -8.24 23.78
N SER A 183 13.76 -9.16 24.73
CA SER A 183 12.75 -10.22 24.80
C SER A 183 12.26 -10.32 26.23
N ILE A 184 10.98 -10.12 26.45
CA ILE A 184 10.35 -10.01 27.75
C ILE A 184 9.30 -11.09 27.86
N GLU A 185 9.38 -11.92 28.89
CA GLU A 185 8.34 -12.87 29.29
C GLU A 185 7.42 -12.25 30.34
N GLY A 186 6.27 -12.86 30.56
CA GLY A 186 5.30 -12.37 31.55
C GLY A 186 4.46 -11.19 31.03
N VAL A 187 4.23 -11.12 29.73
CA VAL A 187 3.45 -10.05 29.09
C VAL A 187 2.03 -10.55 28.79
N PHE A 188 1.05 -9.97 29.48
CA PHE A 188 -0.36 -10.26 29.25
C PHE A 188 -0.94 -9.35 28.17
N ASN A 189 -1.47 -9.96 27.14
CA ASN A 189 -2.27 -9.25 26.14
C ASN A 189 -3.70 -9.07 26.64
N LEU A 190 -4.13 -7.82 26.83
CA LEU A 190 -5.43 -7.45 27.38
C LEU A 190 -6.49 -7.19 26.30
N THR A 191 -6.24 -7.59 25.06
CA THR A 191 -7.20 -7.40 23.94
C THR A 191 -8.43 -8.33 24.11
N SER A 192 -8.29 -9.42 24.85
CA SER A 192 -9.39 -10.31 25.27
C SER A 192 -9.81 -10.05 26.71
N ASP A 193 -11.06 -10.37 27.05
CA ASP A 193 -11.65 -10.14 28.37
C ASP A 193 -10.93 -10.86 29.52
N THR A 194 -10.23 -11.94 29.24
CA THR A 194 -9.53 -12.76 30.25
C THR A 194 -8.03 -12.46 30.33
N GLY A 195 -7.49 -11.73 29.37
CA GLY A 195 -6.03 -11.55 29.20
C GLY A 195 -5.33 -12.87 28.84
N VAL A 196 -4.34 -12.82 27.97
CA VAL A 196 -3.55 -14.00 27.57
C VAL A 196 -2.09 -13.77 27.93
N LEU A 197 -1.50 -14.70 28.68
CA LEU A 197 -0.10 -14.67 29.05
C LEU A 197 0.78 -15.03 27.84
N GLY A 198 1.87 -14.29 27.69
CA GLY A 198 2.84 -14.52 26.63
C GLY A 198 4.15 -13.81 26.85
N GLY A 199 4.92 -13.71 25.76
CA GLY A 199 6.15 -12.95 25.68
C GLY A 199 6.05 -11.83 24.65
N MET A 200 7.00 -10.90 24.70
CA MET A 200 7.11 -9.79 23.75
C MET A 200 8.56 -9.61 23.30
N HIS A 201 8.76 -9.66 21.99
CA HIS A 201 10.01 -9.27 21.35
C HIS A 201 9.94 -7.80 20.94
N ILE A 202 10.99 -7.06 21.25
CA ILE A 202 11.14 -5.62 20.94
C ILE A 202 12.28 -5.48 19.96
N THR A 203 11.99 -4.96 18.78
CA THR A 203 12.99 -4.76 17.71
C THR A 203 13.12 -3.27 17.34
N ASN A 204 14.02 -2.96 16.42
CA ASN A 204 14.13 -1.62 15.83
C ASN A 204 13.01 -1.28 14.82
N VAL A 205 12.18 -2.26 14.42
CA VAL A 205 11.13 -2.11 13.39
C VAL A 205 9.73 -2.27 13.97
N ARG A 206 9.56 -3.21 14.90
CA ARG A 206 8.24 -3.65 15.39
C ARG A 206 8.30 -4.20 16.80
N LEU A 207 7.11 -4.33 17.40
CA LEU A 207 6.87 -5.13 18.59
C LEU A 207 6.15 -6.41 18.18
N VAL A 208 6.55 -7.54 18.73
CA VAL A 208 5.88 -8.81 18.45
C VAL A 208 5.52 -9.48 19.78
N TRP A 209 4.24 -9.54 20.08
CA TRP A 209 3.72 -10.31 21.21
C TRP A 209 3.30 -11.70 20.72
N TYR A 210 3.56 -12.74 21.51
CA TYR A 210 3.16 -14.12 21.25
C TYR A 210 2.67 -14.79 22.52
N SER A 211 1.71 -15.72 22.39
CA SER A 211 1.16 -16.48 23.51
C SER A 211 2.14 -17.56 23.97
N ALA A 212 2.28 -17.71 25.30
CA ALA A 212 3.10 -18.77 25.90
C ALA A 212 2.59 -20.19 25.61
N ILE A 213 1.32 -20.34 25.24
CA ILE A 213 0.70 -21.65 24.97
C ILE A 213 0.76 -22.02 23.49
N ASN A 214 0.67 -21.03 22.60
CA ASN A 214 0.57 -21.26 21.16
C ASN A 214 1.24 -20.12 20.38
N ASP A 215 2.38 -20.39 19.79
CA ASP A 215 3.17 -19.41 19.00
C ASP A 215 2.42 -18.86 17.79
N ASN A 216 1.44 -19.58 17.26
CA ASN A 216 0.57 -19.10 16.17
C ASN A 216 -0.40 -18.00 16.63
N TYR A 217 -0.64 -17.87 17.93
CA TYR A 217 -1.40 -16.78 18.48
C TYR A 217 -0.46 -15.63 18.85
N ASN A 218 -0.18 -14.80 17.88
CA ASN A 218 0.77 -13.68 17.98
C ASN A 218 0.23 -12.42 17.31
N ILE A 219 0.84 -11.28 17.63
CA ILE A 219 0.54 -9.96 17.06
C ILE A 219 1.87 -9.29 16.72
N SER A 220 2.06 -8.97 15.45
CA SER A 220 3.18 -8.15 14.95
C SER A 220 2.71 -6.71 14.76
N ILE A 221 3.33 -5.77 15.45
CA ILE A 221 2.95 -4.35 15.52
C ILE A 221 4.13 -3.51 15.03
N PRO A 222 4.19 -3.15 13.73
CA PRO A 222 5.26 -2.30 13.22
C PRO A 222 5.14 -0.88 13.78
N PHE A 223 6.28 -0.23 14.03
CA PHE A 223 6.32 1.14 14.54
C PHE A 223 5.63 2.15 13.62
N LEU A 224 5.60 1.91 12.32
CA LEU A 224 4.82 2.72 11.37
C LEU A 224 3.32 2.72 11.65
N ALA A 225 2.78 1.65 12.21
CA ALA A 225 1.37 1.55 12.57
C ALA A 225 1.07 2.17 13.94
N VAL A 226 2.09 2.43 14.77
CA VAL A 226 1.92 2.97 16.12
C VAL A 226 1.73 4.48 16.07
N LYS A 227 0.60 4.95 16.58
CA LYS A 227 0.26 6.37 16.70
C LYS A 227 0.73 6.96 18.03
N LEU A 228 0.45 6.23 19.11
CA LEU A 228 0.72 6.69 20.48
C LEU A 228 1.03 5.51 21.39
N ILE A 229 2.00 5.73 22.31
CA ILE A 229 2.39 4.79 23.35
C ILE A 229 2.17 5.48 24.68
N ARG A 230 1.26 4.98 25.50
CA ARG A 230 0.92 5.59 26.79
C ARG A 230 0.70 4.54 27.88
N PRO A 231 0.96 4.89 29.16
CA PRO A 231 0.51 4.07 30.26
C PRO A 231 -1.00 4.24 30.43
N ASN A 232 -1.67 3.21 30.86
CA ASN A 232 -3.07 3.27 31.23
C ASN A 232 -3.35 2.36 32.43
N GLN A 233 -4.25 2.82 33.31
CA GLN A 233 -4.74 1.98 34.38
C GLN A 233 -5.92 1.16 33.87
N THR A 234 -5.78 -0.16 33.94
CA THR A 234 -6.82 -1.09 33.52
C THR A 234 -7.41 -1.81 34.72
N LYS A 235 -8.52 -2.55 34.52
CA LYS A 235 -9.10 -3.43 35.53
C LYS A 235 -8.12 -4.52 36.03
N TYR A 236 -7.05 -4.76 35.27
CA TYR A 236 -6.01 -5.75 35.60
C TYR A 236 -4.73 -5.10 36.13
N GLY A 237 -4.74 -3.82 36.45
CA GLY A 237 -3.58 -3.04 36.89
C GLY A 237 -2.97 -2.16 35.81
N PRO A 238 -1.77 -1.62 36.06
CA PRO A 238 -1.10 -0.74 35.09
C PRO A 238 -0.67 -1.52 33.85
N ALA A 239 -0.89 -0.93 32.68
CA ALA A 239 -0.58 -1.51 31.39
C ALA A 239 -0.02 -0.47 30.41
N VAL A 240 0.75 -0.91 29.42
CA VAL A 240 1.12 -0.11 28.25
C VAL A 240 0.03 -0.25 27.21
N VAL A 241 -0.50 0.86 26.72
CA VAL A 241 -1.47 0.89 25.63
C VAL A 241 -0.83 1.49 24.40
N LEU A 242 -0.89 0.73 23.29
CA LEU A 242 -0.48 1.13 21.97
C LEU A 242 -1.73 1.49 21.17
N GLU A 243 -1.86 2.75 20.79
CA GLU A 243 -2.85 3.20 19.82
C GLU A 243 -2.25 2.99 18.43
N THR A 244 -2.90 2.16 17.60
CA THR A 244 -2.40 1.81 16.26
C THR A 244 -3.41 2.17 15.19
N TYR A 245 -2.92 2.35 13.96
CA TYR A 245 -3.75 2.44 12.77
C TYR A 245 -3.87 1.03 12.15
N ALA A 246 -5.09 0.54 12.02
CA ALA A 246 -5.38 -0.69 11.27
C ALA A 246 -6.57 -0.42 10.36
N ASP A 247 -6.42 -0.65 9.06
CA ASP A 247 -7.48 -0.57 8.04
C ASP A 247 -8.39 0.68 8.11
N GLY A 248 -7.78 1.84 8.37
CA GLY A 248 -8.50 3.12 8.47
C GLY A 248 -9.18 3.39 9.83
N ALA A 249 -9.11 2.44 10.76
CA ALA A 249 -9.60 2.60 12.12
C ALA A 249 -8.43 2.69 13.13
N THR A 250 -8.69 3.32 14.27
CA THR A 250 -7.75 3.29 15.41
C THR A 250 -8.07 2.08 16.28
N CYS A 251 -7.06 1.26 16.56
CA CYS A 251 -7.15 0.12 17.46
C CYS A 251 -6.25 0.33 18.68
N ASN A 252 -6.75 0.02 19.86
CA ASN A 252 -5.98 0.08 21.10
C ASN A 252 -5.56 -1.34 21.52
N LEU A 253 -4.26 -1.56 21.62
CA LEU A 253 -3.67 -2.82 22.08
C LEU A 253 -3.08 -2.60 23.46
N GLY A 254 -3.55 -3.32 24.47
CA GLY A 254 -3.12 -3.21 25.87
C GLY A 254 -2.24 -4.38 26.29
N PHE A 255 -1.12 -4.08 26.95
CA PHE A 255 -0.18 -5.08 27.45
C PHE A 255 0.17 -4.80 28.92
N ARG A 256 -0.13 -5.75 29.82
CA ARG A 256 0.34 -5.74 31.19
C ARG A 256 1.65 -6.52 31.28
N ILE A 257 2.62 -5.96 31.95
CA ILE A 257 3.94 -6.57 32.13
C ILE A 257 4.11 -6.96 33.60
N ASP A 258 4.46 -8.20 33.85
CA ASP A 258 4.79 -8.70 35.17
C ASP A 258 6.32 -8.98 35.27
N PRO A 259 6.98 -8.56 36.32
CA PRO A 259 6.48 -7.75 37.42
C PRO A 259 6.27 -6.27 37.03
N PRO A 260 5.34 -5.54 37.73
CA PRO A 260 4.91 -4.19 37.31
C PRO A 260 6.06 -3.14 37.38
N GLU A 261 7.12 -3.38 38.11
CA GLU A 261 8.31 -2.48 38.17
C GLU A 261 9.01 -2.40 36.81
N LYS A 262 8.92 -3.45 35.98
CA LYS A 262 9.51 -3.46 34.64
C LYS A 262 8.70 -2.65 33.61
N LEU A 263 7.43 -2.37 33.89
CA LEU A 263 6.52 -1.71 32.95
C LEU A 263 7.05 -0.36 32.50
N GLN A 264 7.48 0.49 33.42
CA GLN A 264 7.96 1.84 33.12
C GLN A 264 9.25 1.81 32.30
N ALA A 265 10.21 0.96 32.66
CA ALA A 265 11.46 0.81 31.93
C ALA A 265 11.22 0.28 30.50
N THR A 266 10.35 -0.72 30.35
CA THR A 266 9.97 -1.28 29.04
C THR A 266 9.24 -0.26 28.17
N MET A 267 8.27 0.47 28.73
CA MET A 267 7.56 1.53 28.03
C MET A 267 8.52 2.60 27.51
N LEU A 268 9.47 3.05 28.35
CA LEU A 268 10.48 4.04 27.97
C LEU A 268 11.38 3.52 26.84
N LYS A 269 11.78 2.23 26.90
CA LYS A 269 12.55 1.57 25.85
C LYS A 269 11.79 1.55 24.52
N ILE A 270 10.52 1.15 24.53
CA ILE A 270 9.65 1.14 23.33
C ILE A 270 9.49 2.55 22.77
N GLN A 271 9.23 3.55 23.60
CA GLN A 271 9.11 4.95 23.18
C GLN A 271 10.40 5.48 22.54
N ASN A 272 11.57 5.13 23.09
CA ASN A 272 12.86 5.54 22.54
C ASN A 272 13.14 4.89 21.20
N LEU A 273 12.87 3.59 21.06
CA LEU A 273 13.00 2.88 19.77
C LEU A 273 12.03 3.44 18.72
N HIS A 274 10.79 3.73 19.10
CA HIS A 274 9.82 4.37 18.21
C HIS A 274 10.29 5.76 17.73
N ARG A 275 10.90 6.57 18.62
CA ARG A 275 11.49 7.87 18.25
C ARG A 275 12.70 7.73 17.32
N LEU A 276 13.55 6.72 17.55
CA LEU A 276 14.68 6.42 16.66
C LEU A 276 14.19 5.97 15.30
N PHE A 277 13.22 5.09 15.27
CA PHE A 277 12.58 4.65 14.01
C PHE A 277 11.97 5.83 13.24
N ALA A 278 11.32 6.79 13.92
CA ALA A 278 10.76 7.98 13.28
C ALA A 278 11.82 8.86 12.59
N LYS A 279 13.06 8.86 13.09
CA LYS A 279 14.18 9.60 12.47
C LYS A 279 14.77 8.86 11.26
N SER A 280 14.81 7.55 11.31
CA SER A 280 15.37 6.70 10.24
C SER A 280 14.51 5.45 10.06
N PRO A 281 13.34 5.57 9.41
CA PRO A 281 12.42 4.45 9.23
C PRO A 281 12.96 3.44 8.23
N ILE A 282 12.61 2.17 8.49
CA ILE A 282 12.96 1.03 7.63
C ILE A 282 11.66 0.50 7.02
N PHE A 283 11.56 0.54 5.69
CA PHE A 283 10.36 0.14 4.96
C PHE A 283 10.49 -1.24 4.29
N GLY A 284 11.65 -1.89 4.43
CA GLY A 284 11.89 -3.22 3.92
C GLY A 284 12.21 -3.33 2.42
N LEU A 285 12.26 -2.19 1.72
CA LEU A 285 12.77 -2.12 0.35
C LEU A 285 14.17 -1.54 0.37
N LYS A 286 15.16 -2.33 -0.07
CA LYS A 286 16.53 -1.87 -0.31
C LYS A 286 16.68 -1.42 -1.75
N GLU A 287 17.79 -0.70 -2.01
CA GLU A 287 18.22 -0.40 -3.38
C GLU A 287 18.19 -1.69 -4.21
N LEU A 288 17.33 -1.71 -5.20
CA LEU A 288 17.31 -2.79 -6.17
C LEU A 288 18.55 -2.61 -7.05
N LYS A 289 19.53 -3.50 -6.93
CA LYS A 289 20.67 -3.49 -7.84
C LYS A 289 20.14 -3.66 -9.25
N THR A 290 20.42 -2.71 -10.11
CA THR A 290 19.95 -2.62 -11.50
C THR A 290 20.19 -3.92 -12.28
N ASP A 291 21.25 -4.68 -11.94
CA ASP A 291 21.58 -5.97 -12.54
C ASP A 291 20.58 -7.08 -12.20
N GLN A 292 19.96 -7.04 -11.02
CA GLN A 292 18.93 -8.02 -10.62
C GLN A 292 17.55 -7.70 -11.25
N LEU A 293 17.26 -6.42 -11.47
CA LEU A 293 16.06 -5.97 -12.18
C LEU A 293 16.05 -6.44 -13.63
N ASN A 294 17.19 -6.40 -14.30
CA ASN A 294 17.29 -6.73 -15.72
C ASN A 294 17.18 -8.24 -16.01
N ALA A 295 17.71 -9.10 -15.12
CA ALA A 295 17.77 -10.54 -15.36
C ALA A 295 16.49 -11.30 -14.92
N GLN A 296 15.93 -10.98 -13.76
CA GLN A 296 14.76 -11.69 -13.23
C GLN A 296 13.43 -11.14 -13.74
N SER A 297 13.27 -9.82 -13.81
CA SER A 297 12.03 -9.21 -14.25
C SER A 297 11.77 -9.37 -15.76
N LEU A 298 12.79 -9.34 -16.60
CA LEU A 298 12.64 -9.61 -18.03
C LEU A 298 12.24 -11.07 -18.28
N ASN A 299 12.83 -12.01 -17.55
CA ASN A 299 12.50 -13.43 -17.68
C ASN A 299 11.10 -13.76 -17.15
N ASP A 300 10.64 -13.08 -16.09
CA ASP A 300 9.31 -13.27 -15.51
C ASP A 300 8.22 -12.60 -16.35
N VAL A 301 8.51 -11.43 -16.94
CA VAL A 301 7.60 -10.74 -17.88
C VAL A 301 7.50 -11.50 -19.20
N LEU A 302 8.59 -12.11 -19.67
CA LEU A 302 8.61 -12.93 -20.89
C LEU A 302 8.03 -14.34 -20.66
N LYS A 303 8.02 -14.85 -19.41
CA LYS A 303 7.45 -16.17 -19.04
C LYS A 303 6.06 -16.10 -18.44
N ALA A 304 5.59 -14.92 -18.02
CA ALA A 304 4.17 -14.75 -17.76
C ALA A 304 3.46 -15.12 -19.07
N PRO A 305 2.61 -16.17 -19.09
CA PRO A 305 1.76 -16.35 -20.24
C PRO A 305 1.11 -14.98 -20.44
N SER A 306 1.29 -14.41 -21.62
CA SER A 306 0.36 -13.41 -22.09
C SER A 306 -0.98 -14.11 -21.92
N GLU A 307 -1.69 -13.82 -20.84
CA GLU A 307 -3.12 -13.91 -20.84
C GLU A 307 -3.51 -12.93 -21.95
N HIS A 308 -3.38 -13.39 -23.18
CA HIS A 308 -4.32 -13.05 -24.21
C HIS A 308 -5.64 -13.50 -23.58
N LEU A 309 -6.22 -12.62 -22.77
CA LEU A 309 -7.64 -12.45 -22.81
C LEU A 309 -7.87 -12.06 -24.27
N GLU A 310 -8.00 -13.08 -25.14
CA GLU A 310 -8.76 -12.93 -26.34
C GLU A 310 -9.97 -12.14 -25.88
N PRO A 311 -10.35 -11.05 -26.56
CA PRO A 311 -11.60 -10.41 -26.30
C PRO A 311 -12.59 -11.55 -26.39
N ASP A 312 -13.08 -12.00 -25.25
CA ASP A 312 -14.08 -13.06 -25.16
C ASP A 312 -15.30 -12.48 -25.86
N ASN A 313 -15.37 -12.68 -27.18
CA ASN A 313 -16.47 -12.31 -28.03
C ASN A 313 -17.69 -13.20 -27.78
N THR A 314 -17.63 -14.04 -26.74
CA THR A 314 -18.86 -14.51 -26.14
C THR A 314 -19.50 -13.29 -25.50
N PRO A 315 -20.73 -12.91 -25.90
CA PRO A 315 -21.49 -11.94 -25.15
C PRO A 315 -21.74 -12.57 -23.77
N LYS A 316 -20.83 -12.36 -22.82
CA LYS A 316 -21.15 -12.46 -21.41
C LYS A 316 -22.18 -11.36 -21.25
N ASN A 317 -23.45 -11.76 -21.33
CA ASN A 317 -24.56 -10.97 -20.87
C ASN A 317 -24.28 -10.69 -19.41
N ASP A 318 -23.57 -9.60 -19.17
CA ASP A 318 -23.44 -9.05 -17.84
C ASP A 318 -24.83 -8.50 -17.48
N ALA A 319 -25.65 -9.42 -17.01
CA ALA A 319 -27.04 -9.17 -16.66
C ALA A 319 -27.18 -7.97 -15.72
N LEU A 320 -26.19 -7.79 -14.83
CA LEU A 320 -26.06 -6.63 -13.95
C LEU A 320 -25.70 -5.36 -14.73
N ALA A 321 -24.77 -5.41 -15.67
CA ALA A 321 -24.41 -4.25 -16.48
C ALA A 321 -25.56 -3.80 -17.36
N LEU A 322 -26.31 -4.73 -17.97
CA LEU A 322 -27.54 -4.43 -18.72
C LEU A 322 -28.64 -3.86 -17.83
N TYR A 323 -28.78 -4.35 -16.60
CA TYR A 323 -29.73 -3.81 -15.63
C TYR A 323 -29.40 -2.37 -15.25
N TYR A 324 -28.12 -2.03 -15.06
CA TYR A 324 -27.68 -0.67 -14.74
C TYR A 324 -27.63 0.27 -15.95
N LEU A 325 -27.41 -0.25 -17.16
CA LEU A 325 -27.44 0.55 -18.40
C LEU A 325 -28.85 0.95 -18.84
N ASP A 326 -29.85 0.24 -18.39
CA ASP A 326 -31.25 0.53 -18.68
C ASP A 326 -31.82 1.69 -17.82
N ASN A 327 -30.99 2.60 -17.45
CA ASN A 327 -31.21 3.91 -16.78
C ASN A 327 -32.68 4.37 -16.60
N GLY A 328 -33.59 3.47 -16.16
CA GLY A 328 -34.91 3.86 -15.69
C GLY A 328 -35.83 4.57 -16.70
N LYS A 329 -35.61 4.42 -17.98
CA LYS A 329 -36.44 5.03 -19.05
C LYS A 329 -37.81 4.31 -19.25
N GLY A 330 -38.42 3.89 -18.16
CA GLY A 330 -39.79 3.39 -18.16
C GLY A 330 -40.14 2.93 -16.75
N GLN A 331 -41.30 3.32 -16.24
CA GLN A 331 -41.85 2.71 -15.04
C GLN A 331 -42.07 1.23 -15.33
N ARG A 332 -41.18 0.37 -14.83
CA ARG A 332 -41.33 -1.07 -14.89
C ARG A 332 -42.47 -1.49 -14.01
N ARG A 333 -43.21 -2.51 -14.45
CA ARG A 333 -44.31 -3.04 -13.68
C ARG A 333 -43.78 -3.77 -12.45
N ILE A 334 -44.43 -3.56 -11.32
CA ILE A 334 -44.14 -4.33 -10.12
C ILE A 334 -44.93 -5.65 -10.22
N ILE A 335 -44.20 -6.76 -10.18
CA ILE A 335 -44.80 -8.11 -10.23
C ILE A 335 -44.47 -8.85 -8.93
N PHE A 336 -45.37 -9.74 -8.53
CA PHE A 336 -45.16 -10.60 -7.35
C PHE A 336 -44.39 -11.85 -7.78
N SER A 337 -43.14 -12.02 -7.29
CA SER A 337 -42.39 -13.26 -7.48
C SER A 337 -42.80 -14.30 -6.43
N ARG A 338 -43.36 -15.43 -6.89
CA ARG A 338 -43.68 -16.56 -6.00
C ARG A 338 -42.45 -17.26 -5.45
N GLU A 339 -41.29 -17.18 -6.17
CA GLU A 339 -40.04 -17.83 -5.76
C GLU A 339 -39.37 -17.10 -4.60
N ILE A 340 -39.50 -15.78 -4.55
CA ILE A 340 -38.88 -14.94 -3.51
C ILE A 340 -39.91 -14.53 -2.44
N GLY A 341 -41.21 -14.62 -2.74
CA GLY A 341 -42.27 -14.18 -1.86
C GLY A 341 -42.42 -12.66 -1.70
N LEU A 342 -41.82 -11.88 -2.60
CA LEU A 342 -41.78 -10.41 -2.58
C LEU A 342 -42.28 -9.81 -3.90
N ALA A 343 -42.73 -8.54 -3.83
CA ALA A 343 -43.00 -7.73 -5.00
C ALA A 343 -41.66 -7.18 -5.53
N ILE A 344 -41.37 -7.40 -6.80
CA ILE A 344 -40.16 -7.00 -7.48
C ILE A 344 -40.49 -6.22 -8.75
N GLU A 345 -39.56 -5.42 -9.25
CA GLU A 345 -39.67 -4.86 -10.60
C GLU A 345 -39.49 -5.96 -11.66
N GLU A 346 -40.31 -5.92 -12.69
CA GLU A 346 -40.21 -6.86 -13.82
C GLU A 346 -38.82 -6.74 -14.47
N PRO A 347 -38.07 -7.87 -14.64
CA PRO A 347 -36.78 -7.85 -15.28
C PRO A 347 -36.86 -7.29 -16.72
N PRO A 348 -35.76 -6.70 -17.24
CA PRO A 348 -35.70 -6.26 -18.64
C PRO A 348 -36.04 -7.39 -19.64
N ASN A 349 -36.62 -7.04 -20.78
CA ASN A 349 -36.94 -8.02 -21.82
C ASN A 349 -35.72 -8.87 -22.18
N GLY A 350 -35.85 -10.18 -22.08
CA GLY A 350 -34.77 -11.14 -22.37
C GLY A 350 -33.96 -11.59 -21.19
N MET A 351 -34.27 -11.14 -19.95
CA MET A 351 -33.65 -11.57 -18.70
C MET A 351 -34.63 -12.29 -17.81
N THR A 352 -34.14 -13.28 -17.09
CA THR A 352 -34.89 -13.98 -16.04
C THR A 352 -34.34 -13.61 -14.66
N LEU A 353 -35.12 -13.87 -13.63
CA LEU A 353 -34.67 -13.71 -12.23
C LEU A 353 -33.46 -14.61 -11.93
N ALA A 354 -33.38 -15.78 -12.54
CA ALA A 354 -32.26 -16.70 -12.37
C ALA A 354 -30.94 -16.09 -12.92
N ASP A 355 -30.99 -15.30 -14.00
CA ASP A 355 -29.84 -14.64 -14.58
C ASP A 355 -29.30 -13.52 -13.69
N LEU A 356 -30.14 -12.93 -12.86
CA LEU A 356 -29.74 -11.91 -11.87
C LEU A 356 -29.12 -12.52 -10.62
N TRP A 357 -29.43 -13.77 -10.30
CA TRP A 357 -28.90 -14.48 -9.12
C TRP A 357 -27.62 -15.28 -9.38
N ASN A 358 -27.31 -15.59 -10.64
CA ASN A 358 -26.09 -16.26 -11.07
C ASN A 358 -25.23 -15.29 -11.92
N PRO A 359 -24.48 -14.37 -11.30
CA PRO A 359 -23.51 -13.54 -12.01
C PRO A 359 -22.22 -14.33 -12.24
N LEU A 360 -22.24 -15.32 -13.12
CA LEU A 360 -21.04 -16.00 -13.64
C LEU A 360 -20.85 -15.68 -15.09
#